data_7e13c06355090190372d026e25ec5a64
#
_entry.id   7e13c06355090190372d026e25ec5a64
#
_cell.length_a   1.000
_cell.length_b   1.000
_cell.length_c   1.000
_cell.angle_alpha   90.00
_cell.angle_beta   90.00
_cell.angle_gamma   90.00
#
_symmetry.space_group_name_H-M   'P 1'
#
loop_
_entity.id
_entity.type
_entity.pdbx_description
1 polymer ?
#
loop_
_entity_poly.entity_id
_entity_poly.type
_entity_poly.pdbx_seq_one_letter_code
_entity_poly.pdbx_strand_id
1 'polypeptide(L)'
;MRLLNIILIIFLSLTNEIKAGSEDQILDNLQKGGNLIFIRHAYAPGGGDPDNFDIKDCTTQRNLNDVGREQSKKIGKFFKENKIPIDLVISSEWCRCKETASIAFENYELKNFLNSFYSAKFAKNKKLQMINLKKYVDNWDGKKNLVLVTHYVVISEAVNYAPSSGEIVIADKNFKKLGNIEIDY
;
A
#
# COMPACT_ATOMS: atom_id res chain seq x y z
N MET A 1 43.20 -6.30 -22.83
CA MET A 1 42.75 -5.55 -21.65
C MET A 1 41.77 -4.41 -21.95
N ARG A 2 41.90 -3.65 -23.05
CA ARG A 2 40.96 -2.54 -23.36
C ARG A 2 39.54 -2.98 -23.77
N LEU A 3 39.36 -4.12 -24.44
CA LEU A 3 38.02 -4.61 -24.81
C LEU A 3 37.18 -5.08 -23.62
N LEU A 4 37.79 -5.67 -22.59
CA LEU A 4 37.08 -6.17 -21.41
C LEU A 4 36.47 -5.02 -20.57
N ASN A 5 37.18 -3.89 -20.48
CA ASN A 5 36.68 -2.71 -19.76
C ASN A 5 35.50 -2.00 -20.47
N ILE A 6 35.48 -2.03 -21.81
CA ILE A 6 34.38 -1.44 -22.60
C ILE A 6 33.11 -2.27 -22.45
N ILE A 7 33.18 -3.59 -22.41
CA ILE A 7 32.04 -4.48 -22.22
C ILE A 7 31.45 -4.32 -20.79
N LEU A 8 32.30 -4.16 -19.78
CA LEU A 8 31.86 -3.97 -18.41
C LEU A 8 31.13 -2.64 -18.22
N ILE A 9 31.56 -1.55 -18.85
CA ILE A 9 30.92 -0.23 -18.78
C ILE A 9 29.56 -0.26 -19.48
N ILE A 10 29.44 -0.93 -20.63
CA ILE A 10 28.16 -1.07 -21.36
C ILE A 10 27.16 -1.91 -20.56
N PHE A 11 27.60 -2.94 -19.82
CA PHE A 11 26.72 -3.76 -19.00
C PHE A 11 26.19 -3.01 -17.77
N LEU A 12 27.00 -2.14 -17.15
CA LEU A 12 26.57 -1.31 -16.03
C LEU A 12 25.56 -0.23 -16.45
N SER A 13 25.72 0.37 -17.64
CA SER A 13 24.78 1.38 -18.13
C SER A 13 23.41 0.79 -18.50
N LEU A 14 23.37 -0.42 -19.06
CA LEU A 14 22.13 -1.11 -19.42
C LEU A 14 21.27 -1.47 -18.19
N THR A 15 21.89 -1.84 -17.08
CA THR A 15 21.14 -2.17 -15.85
C THR A 15 20.50 -0.95 -15.19
N ASN A 16 21.12 0.21 -15.27
CA ASN A 16 20.57 1.47 -14.74
C ASN A 16 19.42 1.98 -15.61
N GLU A 17 19.50 1.89 -16.92
CA GLU A 17 18.42 2.30 -17.83
C GLU A 17 17.16 1.43 -17.68
N ILE A 18 17.30 0.12 -17.49
CA ILE A 18 16.18 -0.78 -17.28
C ILE A 18 15.46 -0.47 -15.94
N LYS A 19 16.20 -0.11 -14.89
CA LYS A 19 15.61 0.22 -13.59
C LYS A 19 14.89 1.58 -13.64
N ALA A 20 15.49 2.59 -14.23
CA ALA A 20 14.88 3.91 -14.41
C ALA A 20 13.60 3.82 -15.26
N GLY A 21 13.63 3.11 -16.39
CA GLY A 21 12.46 2.92 -17.24
C GLY A 21 11.28 2.23 -16.55
N SER A 22 11.53 1.34 -15.58
CA SER A 22 10.45 0.68 -14.83
C SER A 22 9.81 1.60 -13.78
N GLU A 23 10.56 2.46 -13.13
CA GLU A 23 10.07 3.42 -12.13
C GLU A 23 9.26 4.54 -12.82
N ASP A 24 9.74 5.09 -13.92
CA ASP A 24 9.02 6.09 -14.73
C ASP A 24 7.69 5.52 -15.25
N GLN A 25 7.67 4.26 -15.68
CA GLN A 25 6.45 3.61 -16.15
C GLN A 25 5.40 3.42 -15.03
N ILE A 26 5.85 3.10 -13.81
CA ILE A 26 4.96 3.01 -12.64
C ILE A 26 4.38 4.38 -12.33
N LEU A 27 5.19 5.44 -12.33
CA LEU A 27 4.74 6.79 -12.07
C LEU A 27 3.74 7.27 -13.14
N ASP A 28 4.03 7.05 -14.40
CA ASP A 28 3.13 7.33 -15.52
C ASP A 28 1.75 6.64 -15.34
N ASN A 29 1.75 5.37 -14.92
CA ASN A 29 0.51 4.64 -14.66
C ASN A 29 -0.27 5.28 -13.50
N LEU A 30 0.40 5.64 -12.40
CA LEU A 30 -0.21 6.31 -11.27
C LEU A 30 -0.83 7.67 -11.67
N GLN A 31 -0.15 8.44 -12.50
CA GLN A 31 -0.62 9.76 -12.98
C GLN A 31 -1.81 9.65 -13.94
N LYS A 32 -1.90 8.58 -14.72
CA LYS A 32 -3.05 8.30 -15.59
C LYS A 32 -4.32 7.96 -14.81
N GLY A 33 -4.20 7.43 -13.61
CA GLY A 33 -5.32 6.96 -12.80
C GLY A 33 -5.78 5.54 -13.17
N GLY A 34 -6.90 5.12 -12.60
CA GLY A 34 -7.50 3.81 -12.89
C GLY A 34 -6.84 2.63 -12.18
N ASN A 35 -5.99 2.88 -11.18
CA ASN A 35 -5.29 1.84 -10.44
C ASN A 35 -5.88 1.64 -9.04
N LEU A 36 -5.78 0.41 -8.54
CA LEU A 36 -5.86 0.10 -7.12
C LEU A 36 -4.49 0.36 -6.51
N ILE A 37 -4.44 1.22 -5.49
CA ILE A 37 -3.22 1.55 -4.76
C ILE A 37 -3.36 1.05 -3.34
N PHE A 38 -2.83 -0.13 -3.08
CA PHE A 38 -2.76 -0.67 -1.73
C PHE A 38 -1.58 -0.06 -0.98
N ILE A 39 -1.83 0.36 0.27
CA ILE A 39 -0.79 0.83 1.16
C ILE A 39 -0.87 -0.01 2.44
N ARG A 40 0.19 -0.77 2.74
CA ARG A 40 0.30 -1.32 4.07
C ARG A 40 0.45 -0.17 5.06
N HIS A 41 -0.32 -0.19 6.16
CA HIS A 41 -0.15 0.82 7.22
C HIS A 41 1.33 1.07 7.51
N ALA A 42 1.67 2.31 7.84
CA ALA A 42 3.02 2.72 8.16
C ALA A 42 3.59 1.95 9.38
N TYR A 43 4.86 2.15 9.65
CA TYR A 43 5.58 1.39 10.66
C TYR A 43 4.90 1.46 12.04
N ALA A 44 4.57 0.29 12.54
CA ALA A 44 4.03 0.07 13.88
C ALA A 44 4.91 -1.01 14.55
N PRO A 45 5.68 -0.69 15.59
CA PRO A 45 6.62 -1.61 16.21
C PRO A 45 5.92 -2.83 16.84
N GLY A 46 6.62 -3.96 16.91
CA GLY A 46 6.13 -5.21 17.49
C GLY A 46 5.38 -6.08 16.50
N GLY A 47 4.80 -7.18 16.99
CA GLY A 47 4.09 -8.20 16.21
C GLY A 47 2.70 -8.49 16.80
N GLY A 48 1.68 -8.48 15.94
CA GLY A 48 0.30 -8.72 16.37
C GLY A 48 -0.33 -7.54 17.13
N ASP A 49 -1.54 -7.74 17.59
CA ASP A 49 -2.24 -6.85 18.54
C ASP A 49 -2.32 -7.54 19.91
N PRO A 50 -2.45 -6.81 21.03
CA PRO A 50 -2.62 -7.39 22.38
C PRO A 50 -3.86 -8.29 22.49
N ASP A 51 -3.87 -9.18 23.46
CA ASP A 51 -4.97 -10.15 23.66
C ASP A 51 -6.32 -9.46 24.00
N ASN A 52 -6.26 -8.30 24.68
CA ASN A 52 -7.41 -7.47 25.02
C ASN A 52 -7.87 -6.55 23.87
N PHE A 53 -7.48 -6.85 22.63
CA PHE A 53 -7.82 -6.05 21.45
C PHE A 53 -9.30 -5.71 21.34
N ASP A 54 -9.59 -4.42 21.24
CA ASP A 54 -10.89 -3.85 20.84
C ASP A 54 -10.68 -2.90 19.65
N ILE A 55 -11.47 -3.09 18.59
CA ILE A 55 -11.41 -2.26 17.36
C ILE A 55 -11.77 -0.79 17.64
N LYS A 56 -12.54 -0.53 18.67
CA LYS A 56 -13.00 0.82 19.05
C LYS A 56 -12.04 1.55 19.98
N ASP A 57 -11.11 0.83 20.61
CA ASP A 57 -10.18 1.39 21.60
C ASP A 57 -8.73 1.26 21.09
N CYS A 58 -8.16 2.38 20.64
CA CYS A 58 -6.78 2.42 20.15
C CYS A 58 -5.74 2.07 21.22
N THR A 59 -6.04 2.22 22.50
CA THR A 59 -5.10 1.87 23.58
C THR A 59 -4.88 0.37 23.70
N THR A 60 -5.77 -0.44 23.15
CA THR A 60 -5.70 -1.90 23.11
C THR A 60 -5.10 -2.43 21.81
N GLN A 61 -4.56 -1.56 20.96
CA GLN A 61 -4.05 -1.93 19.64
C GLN A 61 -2.55 -1.64 19.51
N ARG A 62 -1.90 -2.36 18.63
CA ARG A 62 -0.56 -2.00 18.16
C ARG A 62 -0.66 -0.80 17.22
N ASN A 63 -0.10 0.33 17.61
CA ASN A 63 -0.22 1.61 16.94
C ASN A 63 1.09 2.05 16.26
N LEU A 64 1.02 3.10 15.45
CA LEU A 64 2.21 3.76 14.91
C LEU A 64 3.04 4.36 16.06
N ASN A 65 4.34 4.43 15.86
CA ASN A 65 5.23 5.30 16.62
C ASN A 65 5.58 6.55 15.78
N ASP A 66 6.47 7.40 16.26
CA ASP A 66 6.85 8.62 15.55
C ASP A 66 7.50 8.33 14.19
N VAL A 67 8.26 7.23 14.08
CA VAL A 67 8.84 6.77 12.80
C VAL A 67 7.73 6.45 11.79
N GLY A 68 6.68 5.74 12.23
CA GLY A 68 5.53 5.44 11.35
C GLY A 68 4.72 6.68 10.98
N ARG A 69 4.63 7.67 11.88
CA ARG A 69 3.98 8.96 11.57
C ARG A 69 4.77 9.73 10.51
N GLU A 70 6.11 9.78 10.64
CA GLU A 70 6.96 10.40 9.61
C GLU A 70 6.87 9.65 8.27
N GLN A 71 6.85 8.33 8.27
CA GLN A 71 6.62 7.54 7.06
C GLN A 71 5.27 7.87 6.42
N SER A 72 4.21 8.02 7.22
CA SER A 72 2.89 8.42 6.71
C SER A 72 2.90 9.81 6.04
N LYS A 73 3.66 10.77 6.59
CA LYS A 73 3.86 12.08 5.95
C LYS A 73 4.60 11.95 4.62
N LYS A 74 5.64 11.11 4.56
CA LYS A 74 6.39 10.85 3.31
C LYS A 74 5.47 10.22 2.24
N ILE A 75 4.58 9.30 2.63
CA ILE A 75 3.56 8.74 1.73
C ILE A 75 2.70 9.87 1.14
N GLY A 76 2.11 10.73 1.96
CA GLY A 76 1.28 11.85 1.49
C GLY A 76 2.04 12.82 0.60
N LYS A 77 3.30 13.14 0.97
CA LYS A 77 4.20 13.97 0.17
C LYS A 77 4.44 13.37 -1.22
N PHE A 78 4.72 12.05 -1.31
CA PHE A 78 4.91 11.35 -2.57
C PHE A 78 3.71 11.54 -3.52
N PHE A 79 2.48 11.34 -3.05
CA PHE A 79 1.28 11.53 -3.86
C PHE A 79 1.12 12.96 -4.34
N LYS A 80 1.36 13.94 -3.47
CA LYS A 80 1.22 15.36 -3.75
C LYS A 80 2.26 15.86 -4.77
N GLU A 81 3.53 15.54 -4.57
CA GLU A 81 4.63 15.98 -5.43
C GLU A 81 4.53 15.40 -6.83
N ASN A 82 4.09 14.14 -6.94
CA ASN A 82 3.91 13.46 -8.21
C ASN A 82 2.53 13.71 -8.84
N LYS A 83 1.69 14.55 -8.24
CA LYS A 83 0.35 14.93 -8.74
C LYS A 83 -0.51 13.72 -9.09
N ILE A 84 -0.46 12.67 -8.25
CA ILE A 84 -1.19 11.42 -8.48
C ILE A 84 -2.69 11.67 -8.24
N PRO A 85 -3.57 11.47 -9.23
CA PRO A 85 -5.01 11.70 -9.08
C PRO A 85 -5.63 10.62 -8.22
N ILE A 86 -6.29 11.02 -7.12
CA ILE A 86 -7.01 10.14 -6.21
C ILE A 86 -8.51 10.40 -6.36
N ASP A 87 -9.30 9.33 -6.48
CA ASP A 87 -10.76 9.37 -6.41
C ASP A 87 -11.23 9.32 -4.96
N LEU A 88 -10.81 8.28 -4.25
CA LEU A 88 -11.19 8.01 -2.88
C LEU A 88 -10.05 7.32 -2.13
N VAL A 89 -9.93 7.62 -0.85
CA VAL A 89 -9.10 6.88 0.10
C VAL A 89 -10.03 6.08 1.01
N ILE A 90 -9.82 4.76 1.06
CA ILE A 90 -10.52 3.88 1.99
C ILE A 90 -9.52 3.20 2.92
N SER A 91 -9.91 2.99 4.16
CA SER A 91 -9.03 2.45 5.21
C SER A 91 -9.67 1.34 6.00
N SER A 92 -8.85 0.42 6.49
CA SER A 92 -9.20 -0.48 7.57
C SER A 92 -9.59 0.29 8.83
N GLU A 93 -10.43 -0.30 9.67
CA GLU A 93 -10.88 0.27 10.95
C GLU A 93 -9.81 0.21 12.04
N TRP A 94 -8.67 -0.48 11.85
CA TRP A 94 -7.55 -0.51 12.79
C TRP A 94 -6.91 0.86 12.95
N CYS A 95 -6.57 1.24 14.18
CA CYS A 95 -6.06 2.58 14.49
C CYS A 95 -4.79 2.93 13.70
N ARG A 96 -3.84 2.01 13.51
CA ARG A 96 -2.65 2.24 12.70
C ARG A 96 -2.95 2.52 11.20
N CYS A 97 -4.03 1.91 10.66
CA CYS A 97 -4.45 2.21 9.29
C CYS A 97 -5.15 3.56 9.20
N LYS A 98 -6.05 3.86 10.14
CA LYS A 98 -6.71 5.17 10.26
C LYS A 98 -5.70 6.30 10.41
N GLU A 99 -4.71 6.13 11.29
CA GLU A 99 -3.67 7.12 11.52
C GLU A 99 -2.79 7.31 10.27
N THR A 100 -2.39 6.23 9.58
CA THR A 100 -1.68 6.31 8.30
C THR A 100 -2.49 7.09 7.26
N ALA A 101 -3.77 6.75 7.08
CA ALA A 101 -4.65 7.39 6.10
C ALA A 101 -4.90 8.86 6.45
N SER A 102 -5.13 9.20 7.72
CA SER A 102 -5.35 10.57 8.18
C SER A 102 -4.14 11.46 7.96
N ILE A 103 -2.93 10.96 8.28
CA ILE A 103 -1.70 11.75 8.12
C ILE A 103 -1.34 11.94 6.63
N ALA A 104 -1.51 10.89 5.82
CA ALA A 104 -1.12 10.94 4.42
C ALA A 104 -2.13 11.66 3.51
N PHE A 105 -3.44 11.55 3.81
CA PHE A 105 -4.50 11.98 2.88
C PHE A 105 -5.58 12.86 3.51
N GLU A 106 -5.58 13.10 4.82
CA GLU A 106 -6.56 13.85 5.59
C GLU A 106 -7.97 13.21 5.59
N ASN A 107 -8.57 13.00 4.42
CA ASN A 107 -9.93 12.47 4.27
C ASN A 107 -9.89 11.01 3.81
N TYR A 108 -10.67 10.16 4.47
CA TYR A 108 -10.82 8.73 4.13
C TYR A 108 -12.13 8.16 4.65
N GLU A 109 -12.56 7.04 4.07
CA GLU A 109 -13.71 6.26 4.53
C GLU A 109 -13.26 4.94 5.16
N LEU A 110 -13.98 4.47 6.19
CA LEU A 110 -13.70 3.17 6.81
C LEU A 110 -14.43 2.05 6.08
N LYS A 111 -13.70 0.96 5.82
CA LYS A 111 -14.25 -0.25 5.21
C LYS A 111 -13.76 -1.50 5.96
N ASN A 112 -14.68 -2.22 6.59
CA ASN A 112 -14.36 -3.41 7.39
C ASN A 112 -13.76 -4.57 6.58
N PHE A 113 -13.99 -4.63 5.27
CA PHE A 113 -13.36 -5.63 4.40
C PHE A 113 -11.84 -5.40 4.20
N LEU A 114 -11.29 -4.27 4.65
CA LEU A 114 -9.86 -4.00 4.71
C LEU A 114 -9.22 -4.35 6.06
N ASN A 115 -10.01 -4.88 7.01
CA ASN A 115 -9.54 -5.25 8.34
C ASN A 115 -8.60 -6.45 8.31
N SER A 116 -7.69 -6.53 9.30
CA SER A 116 -6.76 -7.64 9.41
C SER A 116 -7.47 -8.96 9.73
N PHE A 117 -7.09 -10.01 9.04
CA PHE A 117 -7.43 -11.39 9.37
C PHE A 117 -6.18 -12.23 9.76
N TYR A 118 -5.12 -11.57 10.23
CA TYR A 118 -3.86 -12.20 10.64
C TYR A 118 -4.04 -13.13 11.84
N SER A 119 -4.70 -12.64 12.88
CA SER A 119 -4.95 -13.43 14.09
C SER A 119 -5.97 -14.53 13.82
N ALA A 120 -5.80 -15.70 14.45
CA ALA A 120 -6.74 -16.81 14.38
C ALA A 120 -8.19 -16.40 14.73
N LYS A 121 -8.36 -15.43 15.65
CA LYS A 121 -9.65 -14.82 16.02
C LYS A 121 -10.39 -14.23 14.81
N PHE A 122 -9.67 -13.70 13.83
CA PHE A 122 -10.22 -13.01 12.67
C PHE A 122 -10.09 -13.78 11.36
N ALA A 123 -9.35 -14.89 11.33
CA ALA A 123 -9.07 -15.68 10.11
C ALA A 123 -10.35 -16.11 9.37
N LYS A 124 -11.43 -16.40 10.10
CA LYS A 124 -12.75 -16.77 9.53
C LYS A 124 -13.36 -15.67 8.64
N ASN A 125 -12.95 -14.41 8.82
CA ASN A 125 -13.50 -13.27 8.08
C ASN A 125 -12.89 -13.14 6.67
N LYS A 126 -11.72 -13.75 6.43
CA LYS A 126 -10.95 -13.63 5.17
C LYS A 126 -11.82 -13.77 3.93
N LYS A 127 -12.55 -14.88 3.80
CA LYS A 127 -13.36 -15.16 2.61
C LYS A 127 -14.39 -14.08 2.31
N LEU A 128 -15.13 -13.65 3.32
CA LEU A 128 -16.16 -12.62 3.16
C LEU A 128 -15.55 -11.24 2.87
N GLN A 129 -14.45 -10.90 3.53
CA GLN A 129 -13.74 -9.64 3.28
C GLN A 129 -13.23 -9.55 1.84
N MET A 130 -12.63 -10.62 1.30
CA MET A 130 -12.15 -10.63 -0.09
C MET A 130 -13.28 -10.55 -1.11
N ILE A 131 -14.43 -11.21 -0.85
CA ILE A 131 -15.63 -11.07 -1.68
C ILE A 131 -16.15 -9.62 -1.68
N ASN A 132 -16.20 -8.98 -0.51
CA ASN A 132 -16.67 -7.60 -0.38
C ASN A 132 -15.70 -6.60 -1.03
N LEU A 133 -14.38 -6.82 -0.88
CA LEU A 133 -13.37 -6.02 -1.56
C LEU A 133 -13.55 -6.10 -3.08
N LYS A 134 -13.68 -7.32 -3.62
CA LYS A 134 -13.89 -7.51 -5.06
C LYS A 134 -15.17 -6.81 -5.53
N LYS A 135 -16.29 -7.01 -4.84
CA LYS A 135 -17.56 -6.34 -5.16
C LYS A 135 -17.45 -4.81 -5.12
N TYR A 136 -16.70 -4.27 -4.17
CA TYR A 136 -16.46 -2.83 -4.07
C TYR A 136 -15.69 -2.31 -5.30
N VAL A 137 -14.61 -3.00 -5.67
CA VAL A 137 -13.79 -2.66 -6.83
C VAL A 137 -14.55 -2.82 -8.15
N ASP A 138 -15.38 -3.85 -8.28
CA ASP A 138 -16.20 -4.06 -9.48
C ASP A 138 -17.18 -2.88 -9.73
N ASN A 139 -17.66 -2.23 -8.66
CA ASN A 139 -18.58 -1.07 -8.74
C ASN A 139 -17.87 0.29 -8.82
N TRP A 140 -16.55 0.33 -8.63
CA TRP A 140 -15.77 1.56 -8.76
C TRP A 140 -15.56 1.92 -10.24
N ASP A 141 -15.67 3.21 -10.59
CA ASP A 141 -15.66 3.67 -11.99
C ASP A 141 -14.28 3.57 -12.69
N GLY A 142 -13.20 3.46 -11.91
CA GLY A 142 -11.85 3.26 -12.44
C GLY A 142 -11.25 4.45 -13.18
N LYS A 143 -11.75 5.67 -13.00
CA LYS A 143 -11.21 6.87 -13.69
C LYS A 143 -9.97 7.43 -13.03
N LYS A 144 -10.00 7.63 -11.72
CA LYS A 144 -8.85 8.05 -10.91
C LYS A 144 -8.38 6.85 -10.09
N ASN A 145 -7.35 7.00 -9.27
CA ASN A 145 -6.86 5.93 -8.42
C ASN A 145 -7.72 5.74 -7.16
N LEU A 146 -7.95 4.49 -6.78
CA LEU A 146 -8.54 4.11 -5.50
C LEU A 146 -7.42 3.72 -4.52
N VAL A 147 -7.27 4.46 -3.43
CA VAL A 147 -6.28 4.17 -2.38
C VAL A 147 -6.89 3.32 -1.29
N LEU A 148 -6.21 2.22 -0.91
CA LEU A 148 -6.65 1.25 0.09
C LEU A 148 -5.59 1.10 1.18
N VAL A 149 -5.76 1.77 2.33
CA VAL A 149 -4.84 1.66 3.48
C VAL A 149 -5.25 0.46 4.33
N THR A 150 -4.39 -0.56 4.39
CA THR A 150 -4.75 -1.85 4.98
C THR A 150 -3.54 -2.59 5.56
N HIS A 151 -3.62 -3.90 5.67
CA HIS A 151 -2.67 -4.80 6.30
C HIS A 151 -2.00 -5.70 5.26
N TYR A 152 -0.76 -6.15 5.54
CA TYR A 152 -0.04 -7.02 4.62
C TYR A 152 -0.84 -8.29 4.25
N VAL A 153 -1.59 -8.86 5.18
CA VAL A 153 -2.39 -10.07 4.91
C VAL A 153 -3.50 -9.86 3.89
N VAL A 154 -4.12 -8.67 3.89
CA VAL A 154 -5.14 -8.30 2.89
C VAL A 154 -4.48 -8.09 1.53
N ILE A 155 -3.35 -7.38 1.49
CA ILE A 155 -2.61 -7.14 0.25
C ILE A 155 -2.08 -8.45 -0.33
N SER A 156 -1.48 -9.31 0.52
CA SER A 156 -0.98 -10.62 0.08
C SER A 156 -2.07 -11.50 -0.54
N GLU A 157 -3.26 -11.49 0.05
CA GLU A 157 -4.38 -12.26 -0.47
C GLU A 157 -4.95 -11.65 -1.75
N ALA A 158 -4.99 -10.32 -1.85
CA ALA A 158 -5.55 -9.62 -3.00
C ALA A 158 -4.65 -9.70 -4.25
N VAL A 159 -3.34 -9.48 -4.10
CA VAL A 159 -2.41 -9.31 -5.22
C VAL A 159 -1.20 -10.24 -5.20
N ASN A 160 -1.22 -11.25 -4.32
CA ASN A 160 -0.15 -12.25 -4.15
C ASN A 160 1.24 -11.61 -3.90
N TYR A 161 1.28 -10.57 -3.06
CA TYR A 161 2.51 -9.85 -2.71
C TYR A 161 2.47 -9.37 -1.25
N ALA A 162 3.52 -9.64 -0.48
CA ALA A 162 3.63 -9.27 0.93
C ALA A 162 4.49 -8.00 1.09
N PRO A 163 3.88 -6.82 1.23
CA PRO A 163 4.62 -5.56 1.31
C PRO A 163 5.26 -5.32 2.68
N SER A 164 6.31 -4.49 2.71
CA SER A 164 6.87 -3.85 3.88
C SER A 164 5.93 -2.79 4.46
N SER A 165 6.19 -2.28 5.69
CA SER A 165 5.40 -1.19 6.28
C SER A 165 5.51 0.08 5.44
N GLY A 166 4.39 0.74 5.17
CA GLY A 166 4.33 1.96 4.36
C GLY A 166 4.52 1.75 2.86
N GLU A 167 4.79 0.52 2.42
CA GLU A 167 4.98 0.24 1.00
C GLU A 167 3.67 0.41 0.22
N ILE A 168 3.79 1.02 -0.96
CA ILE A 168 2.73 1.28 -1.93
C ILE A 168 2.76 0.18 -2.98
N VAL A 169 1.67 -0.57 -3.13
CA VAL A 169 1.53 -1.64 -4.12
C VAL A 169 0.46 -1.25 -5.13
N ILE A 170 0.83 -1.18 -6.39
CA ILE A 170 -0.04 -0.78 -7.49
C ILE A 170 -0.57 -2.03 -8.19
N ALA A 171 -1.88 -2.07 -8.41
CA ALA A 171 -2.54 -3.14 -9.15
C ALA A 171 -3.58 -2.60 -10.12
N ASP A 172 -3.90 -3.38 -11.13
CA ASP A 172 -5.05 -3.10 -11.99
C ASP A 172 -6.39 -3.50 -11.32
N LYS A 173 -7.51 -3.20 -11.97
CA LYS A 173 -8.86 -3.51 -11.49
C LYS A 173 -9.13 -5.02 -11.34
N ASN A 174 -8.30 -5.88 -11.94
CA ASN A 174 -8.35 -7.33 -11.82
C ASN A 174 -7.41 -7.87 -10.73
N PHE A 175 -6.86 -6.98 -9.89
CA PHE A 175 -5.90 -7.31 -8.83
C PHE A 175 -4.56 -7.86 -9.33
N LYS A 176 -4.20 -7.65 -10.59
CA LYS A 176 -2.87 -7.97 -11.11
C LYS A 176 -1.90 -6.89 -10.65
N LYS A 177 -0.88 -7.27 -9.89
CA LYS A 177 0.19 -6.34 -9.47
C LYS A 177 0.91 -5.77 -10.70
N LEU A 178 1.04 -4.45 -10.75
CA LEU A 178 1.75 -3.70 -11.79
C LEU A 178 3.12 -3.22 -11.33
N GLY A 179 3.27 -2.95 -10.02
CA GLY A 179 4.52 -2.51 -9.42
C GLY A 179 4.37 -2.22 -7.93
N ASN A 180 5.45 -1.75 -7.32
CA ASN A 180 5.45 -1.28 -5.94
C ASN A 180 6.47 -0.17 -5.76
N ILE A 181 6.28 0.65 -4.74
CA ILE A 181 7.16 1.75 -4.34
C ILE A 181 7.40 1.62 -2.85
N GLU A 182 8.66 1.53 -2.46
CA GLU A 182 9.06 1.53 -1.06
C GLU A 182 9.18 2.97 -0.56
N ILE A 183 8.62 3.26 0.61
CA ILE A 183 8.74 4.54 1.30
C ILE A 183 9.52 4.30 2.58
N ASP A 184 10.74 4.77 2.62
CA ASP A 184 11.62 4.65 3.77
C ASP A 184 11.06 5.39 5.00
N TYR A 185 11.29 4.82 6.19
CA TYR A 185 10.93 5.40 7.48
C TYR A 185 12.14 5.94 8.24
#